data_55af2397e8d504ba5f79413cede21ace
#
_entry.id   55af2397e8d504ba5f79413cede21ace
#
_cell.length_a   1.000
_cell.length_b   1.000
_cell.length_c   1.000
_cell.angle_alpha   90.00
_cell.angle_beta   90.00
_cell.angle_gamma   90.00
#
_symmetry.space_group_name_H-M   'P 1'
#
loop_
_entity.id
_entity.type
_entity.pdbx_description
1 polymer ?
#
loop_
_entity_poly.entity_id
_entity_poly.type
_entity_poly.pdbx_seq_one_letter_code
_entity_poly.pdbx_strand_id
1 'polypeptide(L)'
;MPPRNHSNWIKAPKIEYISSECYNNFEVFQQEQEHIFSKVWIPMCHISEMYDLGCFRTTQIAGTNVIAVNSNFGIKAYRDHNIHSPSGVLSAPPEQGTELHCEVKHGGMIWVTLDPNPTQSVDEWTAGAFDCIADAIDTEEMEVFHYH
;
A
#
# COMPACT_ATOMS: atom_id res chain seq x y z
N MET A 1 -15.01 23.47 19.92
CA MET A 1 -15.28 22.77 18.65
C MET A 1 -16.77 22.75 18.44
N PRO A 2 -17.31 23.22 17.31
CA PRO A 2 -18.72 23.02 17.00
C PRO A 2 -18.99 21.53 16.76
N PRO A 3 -20.17 21.02 17.13
CA PRO A 3 -20.51 19.61 16.88
C PRO A 3 -20.51 19.34 15.39
N ARG A 4 -19.77 18.31 14.94
CA ARG A 4 -19.77 17.87 13.56
C ARG A 4 -21.17 17.37 13.20
N ASN A 5 -21.79 18.01 12.20
CA ASN A 5 -23.08 17.60 11.70
C ASN A 5 -22.92 16.34 10.86
N HIS A 6 -23.22 15.18 11.44
CA HIS A 6 -23.14 13.88 10.77
C HIS A 6 -24.29 13.61 9.77
N SER A 7 -25.08 14.62 9.45
CA SER A 7 -26.27 14.47 8.57
C SER A 7 -25.93 14.23 7.09
N ASN A 8 -24.66 14.36 6.69
CA ASN A 8 -24.21 14.17 5.30
C ASN A 8 -23.55 12.81 5.04
N TRP A 9 -23.75 11.83 5.90
CA TRP A 9 -23.37 10.47 5.57
C TRP A 9 -24.14 10.05 4.32
N ILE A 10 -23.41 9.67 3.26
CA ILE A 10 -23.99 9.10 2.05
C ILE A 10 -24.94 8.02 2.52
N LYS A 11 -26.24 8.18 2.24
CA LYS A 11 -27.18 7.10 2.49
C LYS A 11 -26.70 5.91 1.67
N ALA A 12 -26.06 4.98 2.32
CA ALA A 12 -25.70 3.73 1.68
C ALA A 12 -26.96 3.18 1.00
N PRO A 13 -26.89 2.70 -0.23
CA PRO A 13 -28.00 2.01 -0.85
C PRO A 13 -28.49 0.98 0.16
N LYS A 14 -29.80 0.77 0.29
CA LYS A 14 -30.35 -0.26 1.17
C LYS A 14 -29.86 -1.62 0.68
N ILE A 15 -28.71 -2.03 1.19
CA ILE A 15 -28.20 -3.39 1.03
C ILE A 15 -28.95 -4.18 2.12
N GLU A 16 -29.96 -4.90 1.73
CA GLU A 16 -30.77 -5.66 2.68
C GLU A 16 -29.97 -6.81 3.29
N TYR A 17 -29.02 -7.38 2.54
CA TYR A 17 -28.02 -8.34 3.03
C TYR A 17 -26.87 -8.50 2.01
N ILE A 18 -25.71 -8.89 2.47
CA ILE A 18 -24.59 -9.33 1.66
C ILE A 18 -24.50 -10.85 1.77
N SER A 19 -24.46 -11.54 0.63
CA SER A 19 -24.31 -12.99 0.63
C SER A 19 -23.00 -13.40 1.33
N SER A 20 -23.06 -14.43 2.16
CA SER A 20 -21.86 -15.00 2.77
C SER A 20 -20.87 -15.58 1.75
N GLU A 21 -21.32 -15.85 0.53
CA GLU A 21 -20.44 -16.27 -0.58
C GLU A 21 -19.35 -15.24 -0.88
N CYS A 22 -19.63 -13.94 -0.68
CA CYS A 22 -18.61 -12.89 -0.85
C CYS A 22 -17.40 -13.07 0.08
N TYR A 23 -17.55 -13.79 1.19
CA TYR A 23 -16.50 -14.01 2.18
C TYR A 23 -15.85 -15.41 2.12
N ASN A 24 -16.52 -16.39 1.50
CA ASN A 24 -16.13 -17.79 1.56
C ASN A 24 -15.88 -18.42 0.17
N ASN A 25 -16.18 -17.71 -0.90
CA ASN A 25 -16.03 -18.24 -2.25
C ASN A 25 -14.64 -17.94 -2.79
N PHE A 26 -13.87 -18.99 -3.07
CA PHE A 26 -12.52 -18.88 -3.61
C PHE A 26 -12.48 -18.23 -5.00
N GLU A 27 -13.50 -18.43 -5.83
CA GLU A 27 -13.56 -17.80 -7.17
C GLU A 27 -13.76 -16.29 -7.04
N VAL A 28 -14.58 -15.83 -6.09
CA VAL A 28 -14.74 -14.39 -5.78
C VAL A 28 -13.42 -13.81 -5.30
N PHE A 29 -12.74 -14.47 -4.38
CA PHE A 29 -11.41 -14.08 -3.92
C PHE A 29 -10.40 -13.95 -5.09
N GLN A 30 -10.37 -14.91 -6.00
CA GLN A 30 -9.48 -14.83 -7.17
C GLN A 30 -9.83 -13.62 -8.06
N GLN A 31 -11.11 -13.36 -8.29
CA GLN A 31 -11.55 -12.19 -9.05
C GLN A 31 -11.16 -10.87 -8.37
N GLU A 32 -11.27 -10.78 -7.05
CA GLU A 32 -10.81 -9.60 -6.29
C GLU A 32 -9.29 -9.40 -6.44
N GLN A 33 -8.50 -10.47 -6.35
CA GLN A 33 -7.05 -10.39 -6.56
C GLN A 33 -6.72 -9.87 -7.98
N GLU A 34 -7.39 -10.40 -8.99
CA GLU A 34 -7.12 -10.07 -10.39
C GLU A 34 -7.66 -8.70 -10.80
N HIS A 35 -8.85 -8.32 -10.35
CA HIS A 35 -9.55 -7.14 -10.87
C HIS A 35 -9.50 -5.94 -9.92
N ILE A 36 -9.23 -6.13 -8.65
CA ILE A 36 -9.14 -5.07 -7.64
C ILE A 36 -7.70 -4.92 -7.18
N PHE A 37 -7.18 -5.88 -6.40
CA PHE A 37 -5.90 -5.73 -5.71
C PHE A 37 -4.70 -5.61 -6.66
N SER A 38 -4.79 -6.13 -7.89
CA SER A 38 -3.76 -5.94 -8.92
C SER A 38 -3.79 -4.55 -9.58
N LYS A 39 -4.82 -3.72 -9.31
CA LYS A 39 -5.06 -2.45 -10.00
C LYS A 39 -5.01 -1.22 -9.11
N VAL A 40 -5.12 -1.41 -7.81
CA VAL A 40 -5.20 -0.32 -6.85
C VAL A 40 -3.83 0.01 -6.24
N TRP A 41 -3.70 1.19 -5.66
CA TRP A 41 -2.58 1.54 -4.81
C TRP A 41 -2.73 0.89 -3.45
N ILE A 42 -1.68 0.23 -2.98
CA ILE A 42 -1.66 -0.48 -1.69
C ILE A 42 -0.53 0.08 -0.84
N PRO A 43 -0.82 0.51 0.40
CA PRO A 43 0.21 0.92 1.34
C PRO A 43 1.00 -0.32 1.79
N MET A 44 2.33 -0.23 1.71
CA MET A 44 3.22 -1.37 1.97
C MET A 44 3.89 -1.26 3.33
N CYS A 45 4.56 -0.15 3.60
CA CYS A 45 5.31 0.09 4.83
C CYS A 45 5.59 1.60 4.98
N HIS A 46 6.15 2.01 6.12
CA HIS A 46 6.57 3.38 6.35
C HIS A 46 8.06 3.55 6.05
N ILE A 47 8.46 4.73 5.55
CA ILE A 47 9.86 5.02 5.18
C ILE A 47 10.83 4.88 6.37
N SER A 48 10.36 5.11 7.60
CA SER A 48 11.15 4.91 8.81
C SER A 48 11.61 3.46 9.03
N GLU A 49 11.02 2.51 8.33
CA GLU A 49 11.46 1.12 8.37
C GLU A 49 12.65 0.84 7.44
N MET A 50 13.06 1.81 6.63
CA MET A 50 14.10 1.67 5.60
C MET A 50 15.06 2.87 5.59
N TYR A 51 15.64 3.22 6.75
CA TYR A 51 16.52 4.39 6.89
C TYR A 51 17.79 4.30 6.06
N ASP A 52 18.42 3.13 6.03
CA ASP A 52 19.72 2.97 5.39
C ASP A 52 19.59 2.55 3.94
N LEU A 53 20.59 2.95 3.15
CA LEU A 53 20.71 2.53 1.77
C LEU A 53 20.77 0.99 1.66
N GLY A 54 19.98 0.43 0.78
CA GLY A 54 19.85 -1.01 0.60
C GLY A 54 18.84 -1.67 1.53
N CYS A 55 18.34 -0.99 2.57
CA CYS A 55 17.25 -1.53 3.38
C CYS A 55 16.06 -1.87 2.52
N PHE A 56 15.41 -2.99 2.81
CA PHE A 56 14.25 -3.45 2.07
C PHE A 56 13.15 -3.98 2.97
N ARG A 57 11.94 -3.97 2.45
CA ARG A 57 10.75 -4.64 2.97
C ARG A 57 10.10 -5.45 1.87
N THR A 58 9.54 -6.60 2.24
CA THR A 58 8.78 -7.46 1.33
C THR A 58 7.35 -7.61 1.79
N THR A 59 6.45 -7.77 0.85
CA THR A 59 5.05 -8.10 1.09
C THR A 59 4.49 -8.93 -0.07
N GLN A 60 3.27 -9.43 0.10
CA GLN A 60 2.51 -10.07 -0.97
C GLN A 60 1.30 -9.22 -1.33
N ILE A 61 1.19 -8.86 -2.62
CA ILE A 61 0.05 -8.14 -3.17
C ILE A 61 -0.57 -9.00 -4.27
N ALA A 62 -1.83 -9.35 -4.16
CA ALA A 62 -2.53 -10.20 -5.14
C ALA A 62 -1.73 -11.45 -5.52
N GLY A 63 -1.15 -12.15 -4.53
CA GLY A 63 -0.32 -13.33 -4.75
C GLY A 63 1.06 -13.07 -5.38
N THR A 64 1.40 -11.81 -5.65
CA THR A 64 2.69 -11.39 -6.20
C THR A 64 3.62 -10.95 -5.08
N ASN A 65 4.84 -11.48 -5.05
CA ASN A 65 5.87 -10.99 -4.13
C ASN A 65 6.36 -9.61 -4.59
N VAL A 66 6.34 -8.67 -3.69
CA VAL A 66 6.78 -7.28 -3.90
C VAL A 66 7.85 -6.94 -2.90
N ILE A 67 8.93 -6.33 -3.37
CA ILE A 67 10.02 -5.81 -2.55
C ILE A 67 10.15 -4.31 -2.79
N ALA A 68 10.17 -3.53 -1.72
CA ALA A 68 10.57 -2.12 -1.75
C ALA A 68 11.99 -2.00 -1.21
N VAL A 69 12.81 -1.18 -1.84
CA VAL A 69 14.24 -1.00 -1.50
C VAL A 69 14.55 0.49 -1.43
N ASN A 70 15.28 0.90 -0.40
CA ASN A 70 15.88 2.24 -0.34
C ASN A 70 17.14 2.26 -1.21
N SER A 71 17.04 2.92 -2.36
CA SER A 71 18.11 3.00 -3.35
C SER A 71 18.74 4.40 -3.41
N ASN A 72 19.87 4.53 -4.10
CA ASN A 72 20.51 5.84 -4.40
C ASN A 72 19.58 6.82 -5.12
N PHE A 73 18.50 6.34 -5.71
CA PHE A 73 17.50 7.13 -6.44
C PHE A 73 16.17 7.27 -5.68
N GLY A 74 16.20 7.01 -4.36
CA GLY A 74 15.01 6.97 -3.51
C GLY A 74 14.41 5.56 -3.39
N ILE A 75 13.21 5.51 -2.84
CA ILE A 75 12.48 4.24 -2.69
C ILE A 75 12.04 3.74 -4.05
N LYS A 76 12.34 2.47 -4.31
CA LYS A 76 11.95 1.74 -5.52
C LYS A 76 11.26 0.45 -5.13
N ALA A 77 10.25 0.05 -5.88
CA ALA A 77 9.56 -1.22 -5.68
C ALA A 77 9.70 -2.12 -6.90
N TYR A 78 9.79 -3.42 -6.66
CA TYR A 78 9.96 -4.42 -7.72
C TYR A 78 9.05 -5.62 -7.46
N ARG A 79 8.52 -6.19 -8.54
CA ARG A 79 8.01 -7.55 -8.52
C ARG A 79 9.21 -8.48 -8.47
N ASP A 80 9.29 -9.32 -7.45
CA ASP A 80 10.41 -10.24 -7.27
C ASP A 80 9.92 -11.68 -7.23
N HIS A 81 10.62 -12.55 -7.94
CA HIS A 81 10.34 -13.99 -7.97
C HIS A 81 11.06 -14.73 -6.87
N ASN A 82 12.01 -14.09 -6.19
CA ASN A 82 12.76 -14.70 -5.10
C ASN A 82 12.01 -14.49 -3.78
N ILE A 83 12.09 -15.47 -2.90
CA ILE A 83 11.56 -15.36 -1.54
C ILE A 83 12.67 -14.75 -0.68
N HIS A 84 12.51 -13.49 -0.32
CA HIS A 84 13.36 -12.83 0.65
C HIS A 84 12.76 -12.91 2.07
N SER A 85 13.60 -12.69 3.07
CA SER A 85 13.10 -12.42 4.42
C SER A 85 12.20 -11.17 4.39
N PRO A 86 11.30 -10.97 5.38
CA PRO A 86 10.40 -9.81 5.42
C PRO A 86 11.11 -8.46 5.36
N SER A 87 12.37 -8.41 5.80
CA SER A 87 13.22 -7.22 5.80
C SER A 87 14.69 -7.57 5.82
N GLY A 88 15.54 -6.62 5.48
CA GLY A 88 16.99 -6.77 5.51
C GLY A 88 17.69 -5.65 4.75
N VAL A 89 18.94 -5.91 4.35
CA VAL A 89 19.76 -5.00 3.56
C VAL A 89 20.27 -5.73 2.33
N LEU A 90 20.06 -5.14 1.16
CA LEU A 90 20.59 -5.61 -0.12
C LEU A 90 21.80 -4.78 -0.52
N SER A 91 22.82 -5.42 -1.07
CA SER A 91 23.98 -4.74 -1.67
C SER A 91 23.67 -4.12 -3.03
N ALA A 92 22.62 -4.59 -3.71
CA ALA A 92 22.13 -4.07 -4.99
C ALA A 92 20.62 -4.35 -5.13
N PRO A 93 19.88 -3.57 -5.95
CA PRO A 93 18.50 -3.87 -6.30
C PRO A 93 18.37 -5.26 -6.94
N PRO A 94 17.18 -5.90 -6.90
CA PRO A 94 16.94 -7.18 -7.53
C PRO A 94 17.24 -7.14 -9.03
N GLU A 95 18.23 -7.91 -9.49
CA GLU A 95 18.67 -7.91 -10.91
C GLU A 95 17.59 -8.40 -11.89
N GLN A 96 16.65 -9.21 -11.42
CA GLN A 96 15.60 -9.85 -12.24
C GLN A 96 14.20 -9.31 -11.90
N GLY A 97 14.10 -8.28 -11.07
CA GLY A 97 12.83 -7.70 -10.68
C GLY A 97 12.26 -6.78 -11.77
N THR A 98 10.96 -6.88 -12.01
CA THR A 98 10.24 -5.86 -12.79
C THR A 98 9.93 -4.68 -11.89
N GLU A 99 10.40 -3.47 -12.24
CA GLU A 99 10.10 -2.26 -11.48
C GLU A 99 8.60 -1.98 -11.51
N LEU A 100 8.06 -1.62 -10.35
CA LEU A 100 6.66 -1.28 -10.13
C LEU A 100 6.51 0.21 -9.87
N HIS A 101 5.33 0.75 -10.12
CA HIS A 101 5.01 2.11 -9.71
C HIS A 101 4.96 2.18 -8.18
N CYS A 102 5.70 3.15 -7.65
CA CYS A 102 5.87 3.35 -6.22
C CYS A 102 5.87 4.86 -5.92
N GLU A 103 5.11 5.27 -4.91
CA GLU A 103 5.08 6.64 -4.41
C GLU A 103 5.26 6.65 -2.89
N VAL A 104 5.97 7.67 -2.37
CA VAL A 104 6.05 7.94 -0.93
C VAL A 104 5.16 9.12 -0.64
N LYS A 105 4.10 8.92 0.12
CA LYS A 105 3.04 9.90 0.37
C LYS A 105 2.53 9.80 1.81
N HIS A 106 1.73 10.79 2.19
CA HIS A 106 0.99 10.80 3.46
C HIS A 106 1.88 10.54 4.68
N GLY A 107 2.91 11.39 4.86
CA GLY A 107 3.81 11.33 6.01
C GLY A 107 4.81 10.18 5.97
N GLY A 108 5.20 9.71 4.79
CA GLY A 108 6.24 8.68 4.64
C GLY A 108 5.72 7.27 4.38
N MET A 109 4.42 7.10 4.13
CA MET A 109 3.87 5.82 3.70
C MET A 109 4.30 5.49 2.27
N ILE A 110 4.80 4.30 2.07
CA ILE A 110 5.20 3.77 0.76
C ILE A 110 4.02 3.05 0.15
N TRP A 111 3.59 3.53 -1.03
CA TRP A 111 2.48 2.99 -1.79
C TRP A 111 3.02 2.32 -3.05
N VAL A 112 2.46 1.16 -3.37
CA VAL A 112 2.85 0.38 -4.55
C VAL A 112 1.59 -0.09 -5.28
N THR A 113 1.65 -0.16 -6.61
CA THR A 113 0.61 -0.78 -7.43
C THR A 113 1.22 -1.81 -8.38
N LEU A 114 0.48 -2.88 -8.64
CA LEU A 114 0.83 -3.88 -9.66
C LEU A 114 0.36 -3.48 -11.05
N ASP A 115 -0.44 -2.41 -11.17
CA ASP A 115 -0.87 -1.89 -12.47
C ASP A 115 0.34 -1.32 -13.23
N PRO A 116 0.66 -1.83 -14.42
CA PRO A 116 1.75 -1.29 -15.22
C PRO A 116 1.47 0.11 -15.78
N ASN A 117 0.21 0.56 -15.75
CA ASN A 117 -0.21 1.86 -16.28
C ASN A 117 -1.27 2.49 -15.37
N PRO A 118 -0.93 2.85 -14.12
CA PRO A 118 -1.87 3.46 -13.22
C PRO A 118 -2.37 4.79 -13.78
N THR A 119 -3.68 4.97 -13.82
CA THR A 119 -4.33 6.18 -14.36
C THR A 119 -4.45 7.30 -13.34
N GLN A 120 -4.20 7.01 -12.07
CA GLN A 120 -4.29 7.94 -10.96
C GLN A 120 -3.02 7.87 -10.10
N SER A 121 -2.57 9.01 -9.59
CA SER A 121 -1.57 9.07 -8.51
C SER A 121 -2.17 8.59 -7.19
N VAL A 122 -1.33 8.39 -6.17
CA VAL A 122 -1.80 8.05 -4.81
C VAL A 122 -2.73 9.12 -4.26
N ASP A 123 -2.41 10.41 -4.47
CA ASP A 123 -3.23 11.53 -3.99
C ASP A 123 -4.62 11.54 -4.62
N GLU A 124 -4.71 11.29 -5.92
CA GLU A 124 -5.98 11.16 -6.64
C GLU A 124 -6.77 9.92 -6.22
N TRP A 125 -6.07 8.79 -6.03
CA TRP A 125 -6.67 7.53 -5.58
C TRP A 125 -7.29 7.65 -4.19
N THR A 126 -6.58 8.28 -3.26
CA THR A 126 -7.05 8.45 -1.88
C THR A 126 -8.08 9.58 -1.74
N ALA A 127 -8.23 10.44 -2.77
CA ALA A 127 -9.22 11.53 -2.82
C ALA A 127 -9.24 12.39 -1.55
N GLY A 128 -8.08 12.69 -0.97
CA GLY A 128 -7.94 13.48 0.25
C GLY A 128 -8.33 12.75 1.55
N ALA A 129 -8.61 11.45 1.50
CA ALA A 129 -8.97 10.70 2.71
C ALA A 129 -7.86 10.74 3.78
N PHE A 130 -6.61 10.81 3.36
CA PHE A 130 -5.45 10.87 4.25
C PHE A 130 -5.17 12.27 4.80
N ASP A 131 -5.68 13.33 4.18
CA ASP A 131 -5.53 14.69 4.71
C ASP A 131 -6.20 14.80 6.08
N CYS A 132 -7.35 14.13 6.26
CA CYS A 132 -8.04 14.07 7.54
C CYS A 132 -7.23 13.30 8.60
N ILE A 133 -6.39 12.37 8.20
CA ILE A 133 -5.52 11.61 9.11
C ILE A 133 -4.30 12.45 9.46
N ALA A 134 -3.69 13.11 8.48
CA ALA A 134 -2.55 14.01 8.69
C ALA A 134 -2.90 15.17 9.63
N ASP A 135 -4.11 15.73 9.52
CA ASP A 135 -4.61 16.76 10.44
C ASP A 135 -4.82 16.25 11.88
N ALA A 136 -4.99 14.96 12.07
CA ALA A 136 -5.25 14.34 13.37
C ALA A 136 -3.99 13.74 14.01
N ILE A 137 -3.03 13.32 13.20
CA ILE A 137 -1.82 12.64 13.61
C ILE A 137 -0.67 13.23 12.78
N ASP A 138 0.35 13.78 13.44
CA ASP A 138 1.57 14.21 12.76
C ASP A 138 2.38 12.99 12.34
N THR A 139 2.09 12.50 11.14
CA THR A 139 2.70 11.28 10.62
C THR A 139 4.14 11.50 10.14
N GLU A 140 4.56 12.76 9.92
CA GLU A 140 5.94 13.07 9.48
C GLU A 140 6.96 12.86 10.60
N GLU A 141 6.53 12.98 11.88
CA GLU A 141 7.37 12.74 13.06
C GLU A 141 7.21 11.34 13.64
N MET A 142 6.40 10.46 13.03
CA MET A 142 6.16 9.10 13.53
C MET A 142 7.18 8.10 12.99
N GLU A 143 7.57 7.19 13.87
CA GLU A 143 8.41 6.03 13.52
C GLU A 143 7.66 4.74 13.83
N VAL A 144 7.90 3.72 13.01
CA VAL A 144 7.35 2.39 13.25
C VAL A 144 8.23 1.64 14.25
N PHE A 145 7.65 1.22 15.38
CA PHE A 145 8.31 0.38 16.36
C PHE A 145 7.84 -1.06 16.21
N HIS A 146 8.80 -1.97 16.05
CA HIS A 146 8.53 -3.40 16.07
C HIS A 146 8.69 -3.93 17.49
N TYR A 147 7.62 -4.48 18.08
CA TYR A 147 7.69 -5.24 19.32
C TYR A 147 8.03 -6.70 18.99
N HIS A 148 9.07 -7.19 19.61
CA HIS A 148 9.47 -8.62 19.55
C HIS A 148 8.90 -9.38 20.74
#